data_af522c578f04e4e8c9c7f9fb83799861
#
_entry.id   af522c578f04e4e8c9c7f9fb83799861
#
_cell.length_a   1.000
_cell.length_b   1.000
_cell.length_c   1.000
_cell.angle_alpha   90.00
_cell.angle_beta   90.00
_cell.angle_gamma   90.00
#
_symmetry.space_group_name_H-M   'P 1'
#
loop_
_entity.id
_entity.type
_entity.pdbx_description
1 polymer ?
#
loop_
_entity_poly.entity_id
_entity_poly.type
_entity_poly.pdbx_seq_one_letter_code
_entity_poly.pdbx_strand_id
1 'polypeptide(L)'
;MIAAIVQRPGKVGIERVDDPSPGPGEVLVQVAACGICGTDLHILDGESPLARYPIVPGHEFCGEVVAVGPQVEDLRVGDFVAVDPNLPCGHCRMCQAGRDNLCLNYEAIGVTRAGGCAELVAVPAANAFLLPAELPRAWGTLVEPLSCAVHGFDRLGARLADRYLIYGAGTMGLLMAQLARRAGATSVDVVDVQAGRLPVAERLGADRTATSAAELDRPGGWEVVIDATGVVAAIEDGLGRVARGGTFLLFGVTPAAATAAFSPFRVYNEEVTVIGSMAVLHSFARARDLLVADAIDAAAMITHRVPLDSYEAAVATFRSGAGLKIQVTPTTDGQGQ
;
A
#
# COMPACT_ATOMS: atom_id res chain seq x y z
N MET A 1 -17.10 -1.22 20.90
CA MET A 1 -17.00 -0.94 19.47
C MET A 1 -17.27 -2.18 18.60
N ILE A 2 -17.59 -1.98 17.33
CA ILE A 2 -17.66 -3.07 16.34
C ILE A 2 -16.32 -3.19 15.62
N ALA A 3 -15.88 -4.42 15.37
CA ALA A 3 -14.64 -4.70 14.65
C ALA A 3 -14.76 -5.97 13.79
N ALA A 4 -14.07 -6.02 12.67
CA ALA A 4 -13.79 -7.25 11.96
C ALA A 4 -12.64 -7.98 12.68
N ILE A 5 -12.83 -9.25 13.03
CA ILE A 5 -11.82 -10.03 13.74
C ILE A 5 -11.48 -11.30 12.96
N VAL A 6 -10.23 -11.42 12.56
CA VAL A 6 -9.70 -12.67 12.04
C VAL A 6 -9.31 -13.53 13.24
N GLN A 7 -10.17 -14.49 13.58
CA GLN A 7 -9.97 -15.37 14.73
C GLN A 7 -8.81 -16.36 14.52
N ARG A 8 -8.67 -16.84 13.29
CA ARG A 8 -7.64 -17.74 12.78
C ARG A 8 -7.71 -17.78 11.26
N PRO A 9 -6.71 -18.34 10.57
CA PRO A 9 -6.77 -18.53 9.11
C PRO A 9 -8.11 -19.10 8.65
N GLY A 10 -8.69 -18.49 7.64
CA GLY A 10 -9.98 -18.86 7.04
C GLY A 10 -11.22 -18.52 7.88
N LYS A 11 -11.09 -17.86 9.03
CA LYS A 11 -12.24 -17.47 9.86
C LYS A 11 -12.17 -16.01 10.28
N VAL A 12 -13.04 -15.20 9.71
CA VAL A 12 -13.27 -13.81 10.10
C VAL A 12 -14.71 -13.63 10.57
N GLY A 13 -14.96 -12.67 11.44
CA GLY A 13 -16.30 -12.32 11.91
C GLY A 13 -16.38 -10.86 12.32
N ILE A 14 -17.58 -10.32 12.32
CA ILE A 14 -17.87 -8.99 12.87
C ILE A 14 -18.31 -9.18 14.31
N GLU A 15 -17.58 -8.57 15.23
CA GLU A 15 -17.79 -8.77 16.66
C GLU A 15 -17.87 -7.44 17.40
N ARG A 16 -18.59 -7.44 18.51
CA ARG A 16 -18.55 -6.34 19.48
C ARG A 16 -17.46 -6.64 20.51
N VAL A 17 -16.53 -5.70 20.64
CA VAL A 17 -15.43 -5.76 21.60
C VAL A 17 -15.40 -4.48 22.44
N ASP A 18 -14.64 -4.49 23.53
CA ASP A 18 -14.45 -3.31 24.37
C ASP A 18 -13.78 -2.17 23.57
N ASP A 19 -14.15 -0.94 23.89
CA ASP A 19 -13.51 0.23 23.29
C ASP A 19 -12.07 0.35 23.80
N PRO A 20 -11.10 0.55 22.91
CA PRO A 20 -9.74 0.81 23.35
C PRO A 20 -9.63 2.19 24.01
N SER A 21 -8.67 2.31 24.92
CA SER A 21 -8.33 3.59 25.53
C SER A 21 -6.87 3.93 25.19
N PRO A 22 -6.57 5.21 24.83
CA PRO A 22 -5.20 5.59 24.51
C PRO A 22 -4.33 5.62 25.77
N GLY A 23 -3.18 4.94 25.70
CA GLY A 23 -2.14 4.99 26.70
C GLY A 23 -1.27 6.25 26.60
N PRO A 24 -0.20 6.36 27.42
CA PRO A 24 0.78 7.44 27.30
C PRO A 24 1.42 7.46 25.91
N GLY A 25 1.41 8.62 25.23
CA GLY A 25 1.95 8.79 23.90
C GLY A 25 1.04 8.26 22.76
N GLU A 26 -0.19 7.84 23.08
CA GLU A 26 -1.15 7.34 22.10
C GLU A 26 -2.33 8.29 21.92
N VAL A 27 -2.98 8.18 20.77
CA VAL A 27 -4.28 8.80 20.48
C VAL A 27 -5.30 7.73 20.11
N LEU A 28 -6.58 8.00 20.41
CA LEU A 28 -7.69 7.19 19.97
C LEU A 28 -8.26 7.79 18.68
N VAL A 29 -8.22 7.01 17.62
CA VAL A 29 -8.72 7.40 16.29
C VAL A 29 -10.08 6.74 16.06
N GLN A 30 -11.10 7.53 15.78
CA GLN A 30 -12.35 7.07 15.20
C GLN A 30 -12.14 6.90 13.70
N VAL A 31 -12.17 5.66 13.25
CA VAL A 31 -11.86 5.32 11.85
C VAL A 31 -12.95 5.86 10.92
N ALA A 32 -12.54 6.64 9.92
CA ALA A 32 -13.43 7.12 8.87
C ALA A 32 -13.52 6.14 7.70
N ALA A 33 -12.39 5.51 7.35
CA ALA A 33 -12.28 4.48 6.33
C ALA A 33 -11.00 3.68 6.51
N CYS A 34 -11.02 2.41 6.08
CA CYS A 34 -9.86 1.53 6.02
C CYS A 34 -9.81 0.82 4.66
N GLY A 35 -8.67 0.89 3.97
CA GLY A 35 -8.43 0.20 2.70
C GLY A 35 -8.20 -1.30 2.91
N ILE A 36 -8.67 -2.11 1.94
CA ILE A 36 -8.33 -3.53 1.83
C ILE A 36 -7.09 -3.69 0.95
N CYS A 37 -6.14 -4.49 1.41
CA CYS A 37 -4.86 -4.75 0.76
C CYS A 37 -4.61 -6.25 0.58
N GLY A 38 -3.64 -6.61 -0.28
CA GLY A 38 -3.17 -7.99 -0.42
C GLY A 38 -2.67 -8.60 0.89
N THR A 39 -2.10 -7.80 1.78
CA THR A 39 -1.67 -8.24 3.12
C THR A 39 -2.85 -8.76 3.96
N ASP A 40 -4.04 -8.17 3.83
CA ASP A 40 -5.23 -8.65 4.55
C ASP A 40 -5.65 -10.04 4.04
N LEU A 41 -5.46 -10.32 2.74
CA LEU A 41 -5.67 -11.67 2.19
C LEU A 41 -4.65 -12.66 2.76
N HIS A 42 -3.37 -12.30 2.80
CA HIS A 42 -2.33 -13.17 3.38
C HIS A 42 -2.58 -13.45 4.87
N ILE A 43 -3.13 -12.49 5.61
CA ILE A 43 -3.56 -12.71 7.01
C ILE A 43 -4.73 -13.69 7.03
N LEU A 44 -5.76 -13.48 6.22
CA LEU A 44 -6.94 -14.35 6.16
C LEU A 44 -6.60 -15.77 5.72
N ASP A 45 -5.69 -15.93 4.78
CA ASP A 45 -5.29 -17.24 4.23
C ASP A 45 -4.23 -17.94 5.11
N GLY A 46 -3.69 -17.26 6.14
CA GLY A 46 -2.65 -17.82 7.03
C GLY A 46 -1.26 -17.84 6.41
N GLU A 47 -1.04 -17.07 5.37
CA GLU A 47 0.24 -16.98 4.65
C GLU A 47 1.17 -15.90 5.20
N SER A 48 0.66 -15.01 6.05
CA SER A 48 1.47 -13.97 6.69
C SER A 48 2.27 -14.54 7.85
N PRO A 49 3.62 -14.55 7.78
CA PRO A 49 4.44 -15.08 8.88
C PRO A 49 4.44 -14.17 10.11
N LEU A 50 3.95 -12.92 9.98
CA LEU A 50 3.91 -11.94 11.06
C LEU A 50 2.57 -11.94 11.79
N ALA A 51 1.48 -12.41 11.17
CA ALA A 51 0.14 -12.32 11.74
C ALA A 51 0.02 -13.06 13.08
N ARG A 52 -0.62 -12.38 14.04
CA ARG A 52 -0.91 -12.93 15.37
C ARG A 52 -2.42 -12.98 15.56
N TYR A 53 -2.98 -14.16 15.72
CA TYR A 53 -4.42 -14.35 15.87
C TYR A 53 -4.84 -14.47 17.34
N PRO A 54 -6.05 -13.97 17.72
CA PRO A 54 -6.97 -13.20 16.91
C PRO A 54 -6.46 -11.78 16.63
N ILE A 55 -6.84 -11.19 15.47
CA ILE A 55 -6.40 -9.86 15.05
C ILE A 55 -7.54 -9.07 14.42
N VAL A 56 -7.60 -7.78 14.69
CA VAL A 56 -8.36 -6.80 13.89
C VAL A 56 -7.45 -6.36 12.74
N PRO A 57 -7.76 -6.69 11.48
CA PRO A 57 -6.93 -6.32 10.33
C PRO A 57 -7.08 -4.84 9.94
N GLY A 58 -6.43 -4.45 8.85
CA GLY A 58 -6.53 -3.11 8.26
C GLY A 58 -5.41 -2.19 8.70
N HIS A 59 -4.50 -1.92 7.78
CA HIS A 59 -3.31 -1.09 7.99
C HIS A 59 -3.29 0.18 7.12
N GLU A 60 -4.28 0.34 6.23
CA GLU A 60 -4.44 1.50 5.35
C GLU A 60 -5.64 2.34 5.80
N PHE A 61 -5.53 3.09 6.90
CA PHE A 61 -6.69 3.77 7.46
C PHE A 61 -6.43 5.22 7.85
N CYS A 62 -7.53 5.95 7.95
CA CYS A 62 -7.58 7.33 8.41
C CYS A 62 -8.81 7.55 9.28
N GLY A 63 -8.80 8.62 10.06
CA GLY A 63 -9.90 8.92 10.95
C GLY A 63 -9.69 10.20 11.73
N GLU A 64 -10.61 10.46 12.65
CA GLU A 64 -10.58 11.62 13.52
C GLU A 64 -10.05 11.22 14.92
N VAL A 65 -9.20 12.02 15.50
CA VAL A 65 -8.74 11.86 16.87
C VAL A 65 -9.91 12.18 17.81
N VAL A 66 -10.37 11.21 18.58
CA VAL A 66 -11.50 11.38 19.53
C VAL A 66 -11.08 11.39 20.99
N ALA A 67 -9.85 10.91 21.28
CA ALA A 67 -9.24 11.06 22.62
C ALA A 67 -7.73 11.10 22.49
N VAL A 68 -7.09 11.77 23.43
CA VAL A 68 -5.64 11.97 23.48
C VAL A 68 -5.13 11.42 24.81
N GLY A 69 -4.17 10.51 24.76
CA GLY A 69 -3.50 9.98 25.95
C GLY A 69 -2.51 10.96 26.58
N PRO A 70 -2.04 10.67 27.80
CA PRO A 70 -0.98 11.49 28.41
C PRO A 70 0.27 11.58 27.54
N GLN A 71 1.02 12.70 27.63
CA GLN A 71 2.29 12.94 26.92
C GLN A 71 2.16 13.15 25.41
N VAL A 72 0.95 13.33 24.86
CA VAL A 72 0.75 13.76 23.48
C VAL A 72 0.60 15.28 23.45
N GLU A 73 1.42 15.97 22.68
CA GLU A 73 1.47 17.44 22.60
C GLU A 73 1.03 17.97 21.23
N ASP A 74 1.27 17.19 20.16
CA ASP A 74 1.15 17.65 18.77
C ASP A 74 -0.21 17.33 18.13
N LEU A 75 -1.08 16.55 18.78
CA LEU A 75 -2.39 16.16 18.30
C LEU A 75 -3.47 16.49 19.34
N ARG A 76 -4.68 16.79 18.83
CA ARG A 76 -5.85 17.13 19.64
C ARG A 76 -7.11 16.46 19.10
N VAL A 77 -8.12 16.38 19.95
CA VAL A 77 -9.45 15.91 19.56
C VAL A 77 -10.00 16.78 18.41
N GLY A 78 -10.53 16.13 17.38
CA GLY A 78 -11.01 16.73 16.13
C GLY A 78 -9.99 16.75 14.99
N ASP A 79 -8.72 16.42 15.25
CA ASP A 79 -7.71 16.33 14.19
C ASP A 79 -8.00 15.15 13.27
N PHE A 80 -7.97 15.39 11.95
CA PHE A 80 -8.07 14.34 10.95
C PHE A 80 -6.67 13.81 10.61
N VAL A 81 -6.49 12.49 10.69
CA VAL A 81 -5.19 11.85 10.54
C VAL A 81 -5.23 10.64 9.61
N ALA A 82 -4.12 10.38 8.92
CA ALA A 82 -3.77 9.07 8.37
C ALA A 82 -2.72 8.41 9.27
N VAL A 83 -2.73 7.08 9.37
CA VAL A 83 -1.87 6.36 10.30
C VAL A 83 -0.82 5.55 9.56
N ASP A 84 0.46 5.78 9.87
CA ASP A 84 1.57 4.91 9.47
C ASP A 84 1.50 3.62 10.31
N PRO A 85 1.28 2.45 9.70
CA PRO A 85 1.13 1.22 10.47
C PRO A 85 2.43 0.68 11.05
N ASN A 86 3.59 1.17 10.63
CA ASN A 86 4.89 0.58 10.97
C ASN A 86 5.33 0.94 12.39
N LEU A 87 5.67 -0.07 13.17
CA LEU A 87 6.09 0.04 14.56
C LEU A 87 7.49 -0.58 14.73
N PRO A 88 8.56 0.14 14.36
CA PRO A 88 9.93 -0.33 14.56
C PRO A 88 10.32 -0.28 16.03
N CYS A 89 11.21 -1.18 16.46
CA CYS A 89 11.66 -1.20 17.86
C CYS A 89 12.62 -0.04 18.25
N GLY A 90 13.15 0.69 17.28
CA GLY A 90 14.04 1.85 17.48
C GLY A 90 15.47 1.53 17.92
N HIS A 91 15.77 0.30 18.37
CA HIS A 91 17.08 -0.01 18.99
C HIS A 91 17.85 -1.16 18.34
N CYS A 92 17.26 -1.93 17.41
CA CYS A 92 18.01 -2.97 16.70
C CYS A 92 18.98 -2.35 15.68
N ARG A 93 19.92 -3.16 15.20
CA ARG A 93 20.93 -2.70 14.24
C ARG A 93 20.33 -2.08 12.96
N MET A 94 19.15 -2.53 12.53
CA MET A 94 18.49 -2.00 11.34
C MET A 94 17.89 -0.63 11.61
N CYS A 95 17.21 -0.44 12.76
CA CYS A 95 16.71 0.88 13.17
C CYS A 95 17.86 1.87 13.37
N GLN A 96 18.95 1.46 14.05
CA GLN A 96 20.13 2.30 14.23
C GLN A 96 20.82 2.69 12.92
N ALA A 97 20.61 1.91 11.85
CA ALA A 97 21.08 2.22 10.50
C ALA A 97 20.07 3.03 9.67
N GLY A 98 18.96 3.51 10.27
CA GLY A 98 17.90 4.23 9.56
C GLY A 98 17.10 3.35 8.58
N ARG A 99 17.05 2.04 8.83
CA ARG A 99 16.32 1.06 8.01
C ARG A 99 15.20 0.42 8.81
N ASP A 100 14.29 1.26 9.30
CA ASP A 100 13.23 0.89 10.24
C ASP A 100 12.25 -0.12 9.65
N ASN A 101 12.01 -0.07 8.34
CA ASN A 101 11.21 -1.05 7.62
C ASN A 101 11.79 -2.48 7.65
N LEU A 102 13.08 -2.62 7.94
CA LEU A 102 13.77 -3.90 8.09
C LEU A 102 14.06 -4.22 9.57
N CYS A 103 13.28 -3.65 10.47
CA CYS A 103 13.42 -3.88 11.91
C CYS A 103 13.37 -5.37 12.25
N LEU A 104 14.32 -5.83 13.10
CA LEU A 104 14.38 -7.24 13.50
C LEU A 104 13.24 -7.64 14.46
N ASN A 105 12.62 -6.66 15.10
CA ASN A 105 11.47 -6.84 15.99
C ASN A 105 10.28 -6.03 15.45
N TYR A 106 10.02 -6.16 14.14
CA TYR A 106 9.02 -5.39 13.44
C TYR A 106 7.61 -5.76 13.91
N GLU A 107 6.84 -4.74 14.27
CA GLU A 107 5.40 -4.84 14.49
C GLU A 107 4.67 -3.90 13.53
N ALA A 108 3.39 -4.17 13.26
CA ALA A 108 2.56 -3.33 12.42
C ALA A 108 1.10 -3.34 12.89
N ILE A 109 0.48 -2.16 12.88
CA ILE A 109 -0.94 -1.96 13.13
C ILE A 109 -1.72 -2.65 12.00
N GLY A 110 -2.74 -3.43 12.34
CA GLY A 110 -3.51 -4.24 11.40
C GLY A 110 -2.86 -5.57 10.99
N VAL A 111 -1.64 -5.89 11.49
CA VAL A 111 -0.93 -7.13 11.18
C VAL A 111 -0.51 -7.88 12.44
N THR A 112 0.17 -7.21 13.37
CA THR A 112 0.60 -7.77 14.66
C THR A 112 -0.12 -7.11 15.84
N ARG A 113 -0.70 -5.94 15.64
CA ARG A 113 -1.54 -5.18 16.58
C ARG A 113 -2.86 -4.84 15.90
N ALA A 114 -3.89 -4.56 16.71
CA ALA A 114 -5.22 -4.21 16.21
C ALA A 114 -5.17 -3.04 15.21
N GLY A 115 -5.90 -3.17 14.10
CA GLY A 115 -5.92 -2.24 12.99
C GLY A 115 -7.23 -1.49 12.79
N GLY A 116 -7.35 -0.85 11.62
CA GLY A 116 -8.42 0.07 11.26
C GLY A 116 -9.72 -0.56 10.74
N CYS A 117 -9.82 -1.89 10.64
CA CYS A 117 -11.11 -2.54 10.34
C CYS A 117 -11.99 -2.63 11.61
N ALA A 118 -12.15 -1.49 12.28
CA ALA A 118 -12.92 -1.28 13.50
C ALA A 118 -13.46 0.16 13.56
N GLU A 119 -14.37 0.44 14.49
CA GLU A 119 -14.85 1.80 14.73
C GLU A 119 -13.79 2.70 15.39
N LEU A 120 -12.97 2.12 16.27
CA LEU A 120 -11.95 2.83 17.04
C LEU A 120 -10.63 2.06 17.04
N VAL A 121 -9.52 2.78 17.04
CA VAL A 121 -8.18 2.19 17.19
C VAL A 121 -7.28 3.13 17.99
N ALA A 122 -6.56 2.59 18.99
CA ALA A 122 -5.53 3.32 19.71
C ALA A 122 -4.19 3.15 18.98
N VAL A 123 -3.52 4.26 18.68
CA VAL A 123 -2.26 4.27 17.92
C VAL A 123 -1.25 5.22 18.55
N PRO A 124 0.06 4.97 18.42
CA PRO A 124 1.06 5.94 18.84
C PRO A 124 0.86 7.28 18.11
N ALA A 125 0.89 8.39 18.82
CA ALA A 125 0.72 9.72 18.23
C ALA A 125 1.77 10.01 17.15
N ALA A 126 3.00 9.51 17.31
CA ALA A 126 4.07 9.64 16.32
C ALA A 126 3.76 8.95 14.97
N ASN A 127 2.80 8.03 14.95
CA ASN A 127 2.35 7.34 13.75
C ASN A 127 1.11 7.99 13.10
N ALA A 128 0.50 9.00 13.74
CA ALA A 128 -0.68 9.69 13.25
C ALA A 128 -0.28 11.01 12.57
N PHE A 129 -0.47 11.09 11.26
CA PHE A 129 -0.09 12.22 10.42
C PHE A 129 -1.29 13.08 10.08
N LEU A 130 -1.24 14.35 10.46
CA LEU A 130 -2.31 15.32 10.19
C LEU A 130 -2.62 15.42 8.70
N LEU A 131 -3.91 15.42 8.39
CA LEU A 131 -4.47 15.70 7.08
C LEU A 131 -5.29 16.99 7.15
N PRO A 132 -5.38 17.76 6.05
CA PRO A 132 -6.28 18.91 5.97
C PRO A 132 -7.73 18.50 6.27
N ALA A 133 -8.45 19.32 7.03
CA ALA A 133 -9.83 19.03 7.42
C ALA A 133 -10.79 18.94 6.21
N GLU A 134 -10.48 19.68 5.15
CA GLU A 134 -11.21 19.72 3.88
C GLU A 134 -10.91 18.53 2.95
N LEU A 135 -9.86 17.74 3.21
CA LEU A 135 -9.53 16.58 2.39
C LEU A 135 -10.68 15.55 2.49
N PRO A 136 -11.17 15.01 1.36
CA PRO A 136 -12.17 13.96 1.39
C PRO A 136 -11.73 12.78 2.28
N ARG A 137 -12.53 12.44 3.29
CA ARG A 137 -12.16 11.43 4.32
C ARG A 137 -11.65 10.13 3.72
N ALA A 138 -12.28 9.67 2.62
CA ALA A 138 -11.89 8.44 1.94
C ALA A 138 -10.44 8.47 1.40
N TRP A 139 -9.92 9.66 1.03
CA TRP A 139 -8.60 9.76 0.41
C TRP A 139 -7.46 9.46 1.38
N GLY A 140 -7.67 9.70 2.68
CA GLY A 140 -6.65 9.44 3.71
C GLY A 140 -6.14 8.00 3.74
N THR A 141 -6.96 7.03 3.30
CA THR A 141 -6.53 5.61 3.22
C THR A 141 -5.48 5.35 2.14
N LEU A 142 -5.30 6.29 1.20
CA LEU A 142 -4.29 6.16 0.14
C LEU A 142 -2.89 6.60 0.58
N VAL A 143 -2.75 7.26 1.75
CA VAL A 143 -1.44 7.73 2.21
C VAL A 143 -0.49 6.56 2.45
N GLU A 144 -0.95 5.48 3.07
CA GLU A 144 -0.12 4.30 3.32
C GLU A 144 0.37 3.65 2.01
N PRO A 145 -0.48 3.20 1.06
CA PRO A 145 0.00 2.60 -0.17
C PRO A 145 0.81 3.58 -1.04
N LEU A 146 0.48 4.87 -1.02
CA LEU A 146 1.29 5.89 -1.69
C LEU A 146 2.67 6.01 -1.03
N SER A 147 2.78 5.87 0.29
CA SER A 147 4.06 5.90 0.98
C SER A 147 4.95 4.71 0.63
N CYS A 148 4.36 3.53 0.44
CA CYS A 148 5.07 2.38 -0.11
C CYS A 148 5.60 2.66 -1.52
N ALA A 149 4.77 3.26 -2.39
CA ALA A 149 5.16 3.64 -3.74
C ALA A 149 6.29 4.68 -3.75
N VAL A 150 6.22 5.70 -2.87
CA VAL A 150 7.29 6.71 -2.69
C VAL A 150 8.59 6.03 -2.26
N HIS A 151 8.54 5.10 -1.30
CA HIS A 151 9.73 4.34 -0.91
C HIS A 151 10.29 3.52 -2.08
N GLY A 152 9.43 2.93 -2.91
CA GLY A 152 9.85 2.25 -4.15
C GLY A 152 10.64 3.18 -5.07
N PHE A 153 10.19 4.42 -5.25
CA PHE A 153 10.90 5.43 -6.04
C PHE A 153 12.23 5.87 -5.41
N ASP A 154 12.32 5.96 -4.08
CA ASP A 154 13.60 6.20 -3.40
C ASP A 154 14.61 5.08 -3.69
N ARG A 155 14.12 3.85 -3.78
CA ARG A 155 14.97 2.68 -4.11
C ARG A 155 15.43 2.68 -5.57
N LEU A 156 14.59 3.17 -6.48
CA LEU A 156 14.89 3.21 -7.93
C LEU A 156 16.01 4.17 -8.26
N GLY A 157 16.16 5.27 -7.53
CA GLY A 157 17.06 6.36 -7.94
C GLY A 157 16.64 6.92 -9.31
N ALA A 158 15.35 7.12 -9.53
CA ALA A 158 14.73 7.52 -10.79
C ALA A 158 15.45 8.70 -11.46
N ARG A 159 15.64 8.64 -12.78
CA ARG A 159 16.25 9.69 -13.58
C ARG A 159 15.23 10.34 -14.49
N LEU A 160 15.43 11.61 -14.80
CA LEU A 160 14.64 12.27 -15.83
C LEU A 160 14.80 11.55 -17.17
N ALA A 161 13.69 11.47 -17.90
CA ALA A 161 13.59 10.83 -19.21
C ALA A 161 13.66 9.30 -19.24
N ASP A 162 13.71 8.63 -18.08
CA ASP A 162 13.59 7.17 -18.04
C ASP A 162 12.23 6.72 -18.62
N ARG A 163 12.22 5.55 -19.26
CA ARG A 163 11.02 4.89 -19.78
C ARG A 163 10.68 3.73 -18.84
N TYR A 164 9.41 3.68 -18.48
CA TYR A 164 8.91 2.72 -17.49
C TYR A 164 8.04 1.66 -18.13
N LEU A 165 8.20 0.41 -17.70
CA LEU A 165 7.25 -0.68 -17.89
C LEU A 165 6.76 -1.15 -16.51
N ILE A 166 5.45 -1.14 -16.30
CA ILE A 166 4.86 -1.52 -15.02
C ILE A 166 3.94 -2.73 -15.24
N TYR A 167 4.21 -3.80 -14.52
CA TYR A 167 3.36 -4.99 -14.48
C TYR A 167 2.33 -4.83 -13.36
N GLY A 168 1.05 -4.86 -13.73
CA GLY A 168 -0.11 -4.71 -12.86
C GLY A 168 -0.73 -3.31 -12.94
N ALA A 169 -2.01 -3.26 -13.32
CA ALA A 169 -2.87 -2.07 -13.27
C ALA A 169 -3.80 -2.10 -12.04
N GLY A 170 -3.33 -2.68 -10.93
CA GLY A 170 -3.96 -2.57 -9.62
C GLY A 170 -3.58 -1.29 -8.90
N THR A 171 -4.01 -1.12 -7.65
CA THR A 171 -3.74 0.08 -6.84
C THR A 171 -2.26 0.46 -6.87
N MET A 172 -1.34 -0.48 -6.60
CA MET A 172 0.08 -0.16 -6.52
C MET A 172 0.68 0.21 -7.87
N GLY A 173 0.39 -0.55 -8.93
CA GLY A 173 0.89 -0.23 -10.28
C GLY A 173 0.40 1.12 -10.79
N LEU A 174 -0.85 1.49 -10.50
CA LEU A 174 -1.41 2.78 -10.89
C LEU A 174 -0.83 3.95 -10.07
N LEU A 175 -0.51 3.76 -8.79
CA LEU A 175 0.25 4.74 -8.02
C LEU A 175 1.67 4.91 -8.58
N MET A 176 2.34 3.80 -8.92
CA MET A 176 3.66 3.83 -9.57
C MET A 176 3.63 4.53 -10.92
N ALA A 177 2.60 4.33 -11.75
CA ALA A 177 2.46 4.99 -13.04
C ALA A 177 2.33 6.52 -12.90
N GLN A 178 1.52 6.98 -11.96
CA GLN A 178 1.36 8.40 -11.67
C GLN A 178 2.66 9.02 -11.13
N LEU A 179 3.35 8.33 -10.21
CA LEU A 179 4.65 8.78 -9.69
C LEU A 179 5.74 8.78 -10.77
N ALA A 180 5.77 7.80 -11.69
CA ALA A 180 6.73 7.78 -12.81
C ALA A 180 6.58 9.04 -13.67
N ARG A 181 5.35 9.47 -13.97
CA ARG A 181 5.08 10.73 -14.66
C ARG A 181 5.64 11.94 -13.90
N ARG A 182 5.42 11.99 -12.60
CA ARG A 182 5.93 13.07 -11.74
C ARG A 182 7.47 13.05 -11.64
N ALA A 183 8.08 11.87 -11.72
CA ALA A 183 9.53 11.72 -11.75
C ALA A 183 10.16 12.10 -13.09
N GLY A 184 9.37 12.51 -14.10
CA GLY A 184 9.87 12.97 -15.39
C GLY A 184 10.07 11.85 -16.42
N ALA A 185 9.30 10.76 -16.33
CA ALA A 185 9.29 9.71 -17.33
C ALA A 185 8.91 10.24 -18.72
N THR A 186 9.62 9.82 -19.77
CA THR A 186 9.27 10.10 -21.16
C THR A 186 8.23 9.13 -21.70
N SER A 187 8.13 7.93 -21.16
CA SER A 187 7.00 7.02 -21.38
C SER A 187 6.76 6.13 -20.17
N VAL A 188 5.48 5.84 -19.96
CA VAL A 188 4.99 4.87 -18.97
C VAL A 188 4.11 3.87 -19.67
N ASP A 189 4.55 2.64 -19.77
CA ASP A 189 3.81 1.54 -20.35
C ASP A 189 3.31 0.64 -19.20
N VAL A 190 2.04 0.21 -19.29
CA VAL A 190 1.42 -0.61 -18.23
C VAL A 190 0.82 -1.88 -18.82
N VAL A 191 1.08 -3.02 -18.20
CA VAL A 191 0.50 -4.30 -18.59
C VAL A 191 -0.31 -4.91 -17.45
N ASP A 192 -1.48 -5.41 -17.79
CA ASP A 192 -2.32 -6.19 -16.86
C ASP A 192 -3.13 -7.23 -17.62
N VAL A 193 -3.11 -8.48 -17.15
CA VAL A 193 -3.88 -9.58 -17.78
C VAL A 193 -5.40 -9.32 -17.77
N GLN A 194 -5.87 -8.44 -16.92
CA GLN A 194 -7.27 -7.99 -16.88
C GLN A 194 -7.46 -6.77 -17.78
N ALA A 195 -7.85 -6.98 -19.03
CA ALA A 195 -8.07 -5.91 -20.00
C ALA A 195 -9.00 -4.78 -19.51
N GLY A 196 -9.95 -5.09 -18.62
CA GLY A 196 -10.87 -4.11 -18.03
C GLY A 196 -10.20 -3.03 -17.15
N ARG A 197 -8.95 -3.25 -16.71
CA ARG A 197 -8.16 -2.28 -15.92
C ARG A 197 -7.36 -1.31 -16.78
N LEU A 198 -7.09 -1.66 -18.03
CA LEU A 198 -6.23 -0.88 -18.91
C LEU A 198 -6.74 0.54 -19.19
N PRO A 199 -8.06 0.78 -19.44
CA PRO A 199 -8.57 2.13 -19.63
C PRO A 199 -8.37 3.06 -18.43
N VAL A 200 -8.31 2.51 -17.21
CA VAL A 200 -7.99 3.31 -16.02
C VAL A 200 -6.51 3.67 -16.02
N ALA A 201 -5.63 2.73 -16.38
CA ALA A 201 -4.20 2.99 -16.47
C ALA A 201 -3.88 4.12 -17.47
N GLU A 202 -4.54 4.15 -18.62
CA GLU A 202 -4.40 5.23 -19.62
C GLU A 202 -4.82 6.59 -19.04
N ARG A 203 -5.98 6.65 -18.36
CA ARG A 203 -6.42 7.90 -17.70
C ARG A 203 -5.46 8.37 -16.61
N LEU A 204 -4.80 7.44 -15.92
CA LEU A 204 -3.88 7.72 -14.82
C LEU A 204 -2.41 7.86 -15.25
N GLY A 205 -2.16 7.99 -16.54
CA GLY A 205 -0.86 8.41 -17.05
C GLY A 205 -0.04 7.36 -17.80
N ALA A 206 -0.60 6.17 -18.09
CA ALA A 206 0.04 5.25 -19.02
C ALA A 206 -0.07 5.78 -20.47
N ASP A 207 1.03 5.71 -21.22
CA ASP A 207 1.05 6.05 -22.65
C ASP A 207 0.54 4.92 -23.52
N ARG A 208 0.92 3.69 -23.12
CA ARG A 208 0.50 2.47 -23.81
C ARG A 208 0.12 1.44 -22.76
N THR A 209 -0.90 0.68 -23.09
CA THR A 209 -1.36 -0.45 -22.28
C THR A 209 -1.51 -1.69 -23.12
N ALA A 210 -1.33 -2.86 -22.50
CA ALA A 210 -1.52 -4.14 -23.17
C ALA A 210 -1.85 -5.25 -22.16
N THR A 211 -2.36 -6.36 -22.63
CA THR A 211 -2.58 -7.55 -21.78
C THR A 211 -1.30 -8.37 -21.59
N SER A 212 -0.31 -8.15 -22.46
CA SER A 212 1.01 -8.76 -22.39
C SER A 212 2.07 -7.76 -22.84
N ALA A 213 3.22 -7.73 -22.16
CA ALA A 213 4.33 -6.88 -22.56
C ALA A 213 4.92 -7.25 -23.94
N ALA A 214 4.64 -8.46 -24.45
CA ALA A 214 5.01 -8.85 -25.82
C ALA A 214 4.28 -8.02 -26.90
N GLU A 215 3.13 -7.43 -26.59
CA GLU A 215 2.38 -6.55 -27.48
C GLU A 215 2.98 -5.13 -27.54
N LEU A 216 3.83 -4.78 -26.57
CA LEU A 216 4.49 -3.49 -26.47
C LEU A 216 5.90 -3.60 -27.07
N ASP A 217 6.01 -3.53 -28.39
CA ASP A 217 7.32 -3.55 -29.05
C ASP A 217 8.15 -2.33 -28.62
N ARG A 218 9.33 -2.60 -28.01
CA ARG A 218 10.29 -1.58 -27.62
C ARG A 218 11.72 -2.11 -27.77
N PRO A 219 12.33 -1.86 -28.90
CA PRO A 219 13.74 -2.20 -29.10
C PRO A 219 14.62 -1.59 -28.02
N GLY A 220 15.48 -2.40 -27.42
CA GLY A 220 16.37 -1.98 -26.34
C GLY A 220 15.77 -1.98 -24.92
N GLY A 221 14.48 -2.25 -24.78
CA GLY A 221 13.81 -2.38 -23.46
C GLY A 221 13.47 -1.06 -22.79
N TRP A 222 13.22 -1.13 -21.48
CA TRP A 222 12.88 -0.01 -20.60
C TRP A 222 13.97 0.22 -19.56
N GLU A 223 14.29 1.47 -19.25
CA GLU A 223 15.27 1.83 -18.21
C GLU A 223 14.80 1.39 -16.83
N VAL A 224 13.48 1.41 -16.59
CA VAL A 224 12.90 0.97 -15.34
C VAL A 224 11.76 -0.01 -15.64
N VAL A 225 11.83 -1.19 -15.03
CA VAL A 225 10.75 -2.17 -15.05
C VAL A 225 10.31 -2.44 -13.62
N ILE A 226 9.00 -2.35 -13.36
CA ILE A 226 8.43 -2.52 -12.02
C ILE A 226 7.47 -3.71 -12.04
N ASP A 227 7.70 -4.69 -11.18
CA ASP A 227 6.67 -5.66 -10.85
C ASP A 227 5.83 -5.16 -9.67
N ALA A 228 4.55 -4.86 -9.92
CA ALA A 228 3.56 -4.54 -8.90
C ALA A 228 2.50 -5.65 -8.73
N THR A 229 2.79 -6.86 -9.22
CA THR A 229 1.86 -8.00 -9.21
C THR A 229 2.19 -9.05 -8.18
N GLY A 230 3.48 -9.30 -7.91
CA GLY A 230 3.96 -10.44 -7.15
C GLY A 230 3.79 -11.79 -7.87
N VAL A 231 3.57 -11.79 -9.19
CA VAL A 231 3.39 -13.00 -10.00
C VAL A 231 4.73 -13.41 -10.61
N VAL A 232 5.20 -14.62 -10.33
CA VAL A 232 6.51 -15.12 -10.80
C VAL A 232 6.69 -14.96 -12.31
N ALA A 233 5.68 -15.31 -13.12
CA ALA A 233 5.76 -15.20 -14.57
C ALA A 233 5.92 -13.73 -15.05
N ALA A 234 5.31 -12.76 -14.34
CA ALA A 234 5.48 -11.33 -14.64
C ALA A 234 6.90 -10.86 -14.27
N ILE A 235 7.44 -11.37 -13.16
CA ILE A 235 8.82 -11.08 -12.72
C ILE A 235 9.82 -11.59 -13.76
N GLU A 236 9.68 -12.84 -14.21
CA GLU A 236 10.57 -13.46 -15.18
C GLU A 236 10.52 -12.76 -16.55
N ASP A 237 9.32 -12.44 -17.05
CA ASP A 237 9.14 -11.69 -18.30
C ASP A 237 9.72 -10.28 -18.15
N GLY A 238 9.39 -9.58 -17.05
CA GLY A 238 9.84 -8.22 -16.77
C GLY A 238 11.36 -8.10 -16.66
N LEU A 239 12.03 -9.02 -15.98
CA LEU A 239 13.48 -9.10 -15.95
C LEU A 239 14.07 -9.20 -17.38
N GLY A 240 13.39 -9.93 -18.27
CA GLY A 240 13.75 -10.05 -19.67
C GLY A 240 13.63 -8.75 -20.48
N ARG A 241 12.94 -7.73 -19.99
CA ARG A 241 12.64 -6.49 -20.71
C ARG A 241 13.39 -5.26 -20.23
N VAL A 242 14.18 -5.39 -19.18
CA VAL A 242 15.03 -4.29 -18.68
C VAL A 242 16.06 -3.91 -19.74
N ALA A 243 16.25 -2.64 -20.01
CA ALA A 243 17.30 -2.13 -20.89
C ALA A 243 18.68 -2.37 -20.29
N ARG A 244 19.74 -2.29 -21.11
CA ARG A 244 21.12 -2.32 -20.63
C ARG A 244 21.37 -1.16 -19.65
N GLY A 245 21.96 -1.44 -18.50
CA GLY A 245 22.16 -0.48 -17.41
C GLY A 245 20.88 -0.09 -16.67
N GLY A 246 19.75 -0.74 -16.98
CA GLY A 246 18.46 -0.45 -16.38
C GLY A 246 18.21 -1.15 -15.05
N THR A 247 17.06 -0.87 -14.46
CA THR A 247 16.69 -1.35 -13.12
C THR A 247 15.37 -2.11 -13.16
N PHE A 248 15.33 -3.26 -12.49
CA PHE A 248 14.13 -4.01 -12.17
C PHE A 248 13.77 -3.83 -10.70
N LEU A 249 12.55 -3.35 -10.42
CA LEU A 249 12.02 -3.22 -9.06
C LEU A 249 11.04 -4.36 -8.75
N LEU A 250 11.39 -5.18 -7.77
CA LEU A 250 10.50 -6.13 -7.11
C LEU A 250 9.69 -5.37 -6.05
N PHE A 251 8.44 -5.08 -6.34
CA PHE A 251 7.54 -4.35 -5.47
C PHE A 251 6.33 -5.18 -5.06
N GLY A 252 5.80 -6.00 -5.95
CA GLY A 252 4.73 -6.96 -5.65
C GLY A 252 5.21 -8.05 -4.68
N VAL A 253 4.34 -8.44 -3.74
CA VAL A 253 4.65 -9.49 -2.76
C VAL A 253 4.36 -10.85 -3.36
N THR A 254 5.39 -11.69 -3.46
CA THR A 254 5.27 -13.10 -3.86
C THR A 254 5.10 -14.00 -2.63
N PRO A 255 4.53 -15.22 -2.77
CA PRO A 255 4.61 -16.24 -1.74
C PRO A 255 6.07 -16.49 -1.33
N ALA A 256 6.33 -16.67 -0.04
CA ALA A 256 7.70 -16.80 0.49
C ALA A 256 8.53 -17.95 -0.11
N ALA A 257 7.86 -19.02 -0.56
CA ALA A 257 8.52 -20.17 -1.20
C ALA A 257 8.67 -20.02 -2.72
N ALA A 258 8.16 -18.92 -3.32
CA ALA A 258 8.24 -18.72 -4.75
C ALA A 258 9.70 -18.45 -5.19
N THR A 259 10.05 -18.95 -6.37
CA THR A 259 11.35 -18.69 -7.00
C THR A 259 11.12 -18.24 -8.43
N ALA A 260 11.94 -17.31 -8.91
CA ALA A 260 11.95 -16.83 -10.28
C ALA A 260 13.29 -17.13 -10.96
N ALA A 261 13.26 -17.57 -12.21
CA ALA A 261 14.44 -17.85 -13.01
C ALA A 261 14.87 -16.61 -13.78
N PHE A 262 16.18 -16.36 -13.83
CA PHE A 262 16.77 -15.30 -14.66
C PHE A 262 18.16 -15.70 -15.14
N SER A 263 18.69 -15.01 -16.16
CA SER A 263 20.04 -15.22 -16.66
C SER A 263 21.06 -14.38 -15.84
N PRO A 264 21.91 -15.02 -15.00
CA PRO A 264 23.00 -14.30 -14.33
C PRO A 264 23.98 -13.65 -15.29
N PHE A 265 24.21 -14.30 -16.45
CA PHE A 265 25.07 -13.73 -17.51
C PHE A 265 24.52 -12.40 -18.03
N ARG A 266 23.19 -12.32 -18.22
CA ARG A 266 22.55 -11.09 -18.67
C ARG A 266 22.70 -9.97 -17.64
N VAL A 267 22.46 -10.27 -16.35
CA VAL A 267 22.64 -9.30 -15.26
C VAL A 267 24.06 -8.74 -15.26
N TYR A 268 25.07 -9.62 -15.38
CA TYR A 268 26.49 -9.21 -15.46
C TYR A 268 26.80 -8.40 -16.74
N ASN A 269 26.44 -8.95 -17.92
CA ASN A 269 26.90 -8.41 -19.21
C ASN A 269 26.16 -7.11 -19.62
N GLU A 270 24.95 -6.90 -19.10
CA GLU A 270 24.12 -5.74 -19.40
C GLU A 270 24.02 -4.78 -18.21
N GLU A 271 24.73 -5.05 -17.11
CA GLU A 271 24.73 -4.25 -15.88
C GLU A 271 23.30 -3.97 -15.35
N VAL A 272 22.42 -4.99 -15.39
CA VAL A 272 21.05 -4.86 -14.91
C VAL A 272 21.07 -4.82 -13.40
N THR A 273 20.41 -3.83 -12.82
CA THR A 273 20.19 -3.73 -11.36
C THR A 273 18.87 -4.39 -11.00
N VAL A 274 18.86 -5.27 -9.99
CA VAL A 274 17.64 -5.85 -9.40
C VAL A 274 17.54 -5.37 -7.97
N ILE A 275 16.44 -4.70 -7.63
CA ILE A 275 16.22 -4.15 -6.30
C ILE A 275 14.84 -4.57 -5.75
N GLY A 276 14.74 -4.64 -4.42
CA GLY A 276 13.47 -4.83 -3.72
C GLY A 276 13.08 -3.58 -2.95
N SER A 277 11.78 -3.39 -2.74
CA SER A 277 11.23 -2.37 -1.85
C SER A 277 10.27 -3.03 -0.86
N MET A 278 10.45 -2.77 0.42
CA MET A 278 9.65 -3.35 1.49
C MET A 278 9.00 -2.23 2.31
N ALA A 279 7.66 -2.19 2.30
CA ALA A 279 6.83 -1.31 3.11
C ALA A 279 7.24 0.19 3.04
N VAL A 280 7.07 0.89 4.14
CA VAL A 280 7.31 2.33 4.29
C VAL A 280 8.66 2.58 4.97
N LEU A 281 9.45 3.52 4.44
CA LEU A 281 10.66 3.99 5.11
C LEU A 281 10.76 5.52 4.99
N HIS A 282 10.42 6.24 6.05
CA HIS A 282 10.45 7.71 6.12
C HIS A 282 9.75 8.43 4.94
N SER A 283 8.78 7.75 4.32
CA SER A 283 8.06 8.21 3.12
C SER A 283 6.64 8.68 3.42
N PHE A 284 6.11 8.42 4.63
CA PHE A 284 4.70 8.66 4.93
C PHE A 284 4.31 10.14 4.89
N ALA A 285 5.11 11.03 5.48
CA ALA A 285 4.88 12.48 5.39
C ALA A 285 4.89 12.99 3.94
N ARG A 286 5.84 12.51 3.12
CA ARG A 286 5.93 12.87 1.70
C ARG A 286 4.74 12.35 0.90
N ALA A 287 4.26 11.16 1.20
CA ALA A 287 3.06 10.60 0.58
C ALA A 287 1.82 11.42 0.92
N ARG A 288 1.66 11.81 2.19
CA ARG A 288 0.63 12.76 2.62
C ARG A 288 0.71 14.06 1.81
N ASP A 289 1.88 14.66 1.72
CA ASP A 289 2.08 15.94 1.01
C ASP A 289 1.76 15.80 -0.49
N LEU A 290 2.14 14.68 -1.12
CA LEU A 290 1.78 14.37 -2.51
C LEU A 290 0.27 14.21 -2.70
N LEU A 291 -0.40 13.54 -1.76
CA LEU A 291 -1.86 13.39 -1.81
C LEU A 291 -2.56 14.76 -1.68
N VAL A 292 -2.13 15.57 -0.72
CA VAL A 292 -2.69 16.92 -0.48
C VAL A 292 -2.43 17.86 -1.66
N ALA A 293 -1.32 17.68 -2.37
CA ALA A 293 -0.96 18.45 -3.56
C ALA A 293 -1.60 17.94 -4.87
N ASP A 294 -2.60 17.04 -4.79
CA ASP A 294 -3.23 16.41 -5.98
C ASP A 294 -2.19 15.79 -6.95
N ALA A 295 -1.10 15.26 -6.40
CA ALA A 295 -0.08 14.61 -7.21
C ALA A 295 -0.53 13.26 -7.78
N ILE A 296 -1.59 12.69 -7.22
CA ILE A 296 -2.27 11.49 -7.70
C ILE A 296 -3.78 11.75 -7.80
N ASP A 297 -4.45 11.09 -8.73
CA ASP A 297 -5.92 11.10 -8.83
C ASP A 297 -6.51 10.11 -7.82
N ALA A 298 -6.70 10.56 -6.59
CA ALA A 298 -7.25 9.76 -5.51
C ALA A 298 -8.70 9.32 -5.78
N ALA A 299 -9.49 10.16 -6.45
CA ALA A 299 -10.88 9.87 -6.75
C ALA A 299 -11.01 8.68 -7.71
N ALA A 300 -10.16 8.59 -8.73
CA ALA A 300 -10.15 7.48 -9.68
C ALA A 300 -9.64 6.16 -9.06
N MET A 301 -8.86 6.26 -7.99
CA MET A 301 -8.28 5.09 -7.32
C MET A 301 -9.29 4.36 -6.41
N ILE A 302 -10.24 5.07 -5.79
CA ILE A 302 -11.19 4.49 -4.83
C ILE A 302 -12.44 4.06 -5.58
N THR A 303 -12.63 2.76 -5.75
CA THR A 303 -13.74 2.21 -6.56
C THR A 303 -14.90 1.66 -5.76
N HIS A 304 -14.67 1.21 -4.54
CA HIS A 304 -15.70 0.62 -3.70
C HIS A 304 -15.59 1.13 -2.27
N ARG A 305 -16.73 1.42 -1.67
CA ARG A 305 -16.87 1.72 -0.25
C ARG A 305 -18.01 0.90 0.29
N VAL A 306 -17.75 0.08 1.27
CA VAL A 306 -18.72 -0.83 1.87
C VAL A 306 -18.72 -0.66 3.40
N PRO A 307 -19.83 -0.90 4.08
CA PRO A 307 -19.86 -0.84 5.53
C PRO A 307 -19.01 -1.97 6.14
N LEU A 308 -18.52 -1.75 7.37
CA LEU A 308 -17.62 -2.69 8.08
C LEU A 308 -18.29 -4.07 8.29
N ASP A 309 -19.61 -4.10 8.49
CA ASP A 309 -20.38 -5.36 8.63
C ASP A 309 -20.34 -6.22 7.35
N SER A 310 -19.99 -5.62 6.22
CA SER A 310 -19.80 -6.28 4.93
C SER A 310 -18.31 -6.57 4.60
N TYR A 311 -17.44 -6.67 5.62
CA TYR A 311 -16.00 -6.89 5.44
C TYR A 311 -15.68 -8.10 4.55
N GLU A 312 -16.38 -9.23 4.72
CA GLU A 312 -16.19 -10.41 3.88
C GLU A 312 -16.48 -10.13 2.39
N ALA A 313 -17.52 -9.33 2.11
CA ALA A 313 -17.84 -8.92 0.74
C ALA A 313 -16.75 -8.00 0.16
N ALA A 314 -16.18 -7.10 0.96
CA ALA A 314 -15.04 -6.27 0.55
C ALA A 314 -13.83 -7.12 0.17
N VAL A 315 -13.50 -8.12 1.00
CA VAL A 315 -12.41 -9.08 0.75
C VAL A 315 -12.69 -9.89 -0.53
N ALA A 316 -13.91 -10.38 -0.71
CA ALA A 316 -14.31 -11.13 -1.91
C ALA A 316 -14.18 -10.27 -3.18
N THR A 317 -14.59 -9.00 -3.12
CA THR A 317 -14.45 -8.05 -4.22
C THR A 317 -12.98 -7.80 -4.55
N PHE A 318 -12.12 -7.60 -3.53
CA PHE A 318 -10.69 -7.46 -3.73
C PHE A 318 -10.08 -8.72 -4.38
N ARG A 319 -10.42 -9.91 -3.88
CA ARG A 319 -9.93 -11.20 -4.37
C ARG A 319 -10.32 -11.47 -5.82
N SER A 320 -11.50 -11.02 -6.24
CA SER A 320 -11.96 -11.14 -7.64
C SER A 320 -11.23 -10.20 -8.59
N GLY A 321 -10.51 -9.20 -8.07
CA GLY A 321 -9.86 -8.16 -8.87
C GLY A 321 -10.83 -7.13 -9.47
N ALA A 322 -12.10 -7.12 -9.06
CA ALA A 322 -13.13 -6.25 -9.64
C ALA A 322 -12.97 -4.76 -9.30
N GLY A 323 -12.14 -4.42 -8.32
CA GLY A 323 -11.90 -3.04 -7.90
C GLY A 323 -10.42 -2.68 -7.87
N LEU A 324 -10.15 -1.39 -7.67
CA LEU A 324 -8.83 -0.86 -7.33
C LEU A 324 -8.70 -0.78 -5.81
N LYS A 325 -8.85 0.41 -5.21
CA LYS A 325 -8.93 0.52 -3.76
C LYS A 325 -10.36 0.28 -3.30
N ILE A 326 -10.53 -0.73 -2.48
CA ILE A 326 -11.77 -1.08 -1.80
C ILE A 326 -11.61 -0.64 -0.36
N GLN A 327 -12.63 0.02 0.20
CA GLN A 327 -12.61 0.52 1.56
C GLN A 327 -13.77 -0.06 2.36
N VAL A 328 -13.51 -0.36 3.62
CA VAL A 328 -14.55 -0.54 4.63
C VAL A 328 -14.69 0.73 5.44
N THR A 329 -15.93 1.08 5.75
CA THR A 329 -16.28 2.23 6.60
C THR A 329 -17.03 1.73 7.81
N PRO A 330 -16.67 2.17 9.02
CA PRO A 330 -17.48 1.85 10.19
C PRO A 330 -18.92 2.30 9.96
N THR A 331 -19.88 1.50 10.41
CA THR A 331 -21.30 1.87 10.41
C THR A 331 -21.50 2.93 11.48
N THR A 332 -21.36 4.19 11.12
CA THR A 332 -21.93 5.26 11.94
C THR A 332 -23.42 5.26 11.70
N ASP A 333 -24.21 4.91 12.71
CA ASP A 333 -25.65 5.14 12.70
C ASP A 333 -25.91 6.59 12.27
N GLY A 334 -26.39 6.76 11.05
CA GLY A 334 -27.09 7.92 10.58
C GLY A 334 -26.38 9.26 10.58
N GLN A 335 -25.39 9.45 9.68
CA GLN A 335 -25.20 10.80 9.10
C GLN A 335 -24.88 10.66 7.60
N GLY A 336 -25.77 11.24 6.86
CA GLY A 336 -26.01 11.28 5.46
C GLY A 336 -24.89 11.78 4.59
N GLN A 337 -25.06 11.33 3.38
CA GLN A 337 -24.76 11.80 2.03
C GLN A 337 -23.72 12.91 1.86
#